data_445b0419063e82f523cdd79adf531d2e
#
_entry.id   445b0419063e82f523cdd79adf531d2e
#
_cell.length_a   1.000
_cell.length_b   1.000
_cell.length_c   1.000
_cell.angle_alpha   90.00
_cell.angle_beta   90.00
_cell.angle_gamma   90.00
#
_symmetry.space_group_name_H-M   'P 1'
#
loop_
_entity.id
_entity.type
_entity.pdbx_description
1 polymer ?
#
loop_
_entity_poly.entity_id
_entity_poly.type
_entity_poly.pdbx_seq_one_letter_code
_entity_poly.pdbx_strand_id
1 'polypeptide(L)'
;MITLIAESKTMSIRQMPVSISHWPIFEAEADALARRLAHMDIADICTDLRVSPKMAAEARGLAYDFCDKAVGLKAISAFTGVVFRQLHTEGYDTDSMALMDRNVMIVSSLYGLLRAYDTVKPYRLEY
;
A
#
# COMPACT_ATOMS: atom_id res chain seq x y z
N MET A 1 11.94 -14.10 13.86
CA MET A 1 12.72 -13.07 13.13
C MET A 1 11.78 -12.33 12.18
N ILE A 2 11.89 -11.02 12.13
CA ILE A 2 11.05 -10.19 11.26
C ILE A 2 11.91 -9.65 10.12
N THR A 3 11.43 -9.82 8.89
CA THR A 3 12.06 -9.26 7.70
C THR A 3 11.28 -8.03 7.25
N LEU A 4 11.97 -6.91 7.07
CA LEU A 4 11.36 -5.67 6.57
C LEU A 4 11.59 -5.56 5.06
N ILE A 5 10.51 -5.26 4.34
CA ILE A 5 10.55 -5.03 2.89
C ILE A 5 10.02 -3.64 2.60
N ALA A 6 10.71 -2.90 1.73
CA ALA A 6 10.23 -1.59 1.30
C ALA A 6 9.06 -1.75 0.34
N GLU A 7 8.11 -0.81 0.39
CA GLU A 7 6.99 -0.76 -0.55
C GLU A 7 7.49 -0.57 -1.98
N SER A 8 6.66 -0.94 -2.97
CA SER A 8 6.90 -0.55 -4.36
C SER A 8 6.13 0.71 -4.70
N LYS A 9 6.60 1.46 -5.69
CA LYS A 9 5.93 2.68 -6.18
C LYS A 9 4.63 2.38 -6.90
N THR A 10 4.53 1.19 -7.48
CA THR A 10 3.36 0.77 -8.25
C THR A 10 2.60 -0.31 -7.51
N MET A 11 1.29 -0.35 -7.71
CA MET A 11 0.40 -1.31 -7.09
C MET A 11 -0.52 -1.93 -8.15
N SER A 12 -0.91 -3.18 -7.92
CA SER A 12 -1.89 -3.89 -8.72
C SER A 12 -3.23 -3.91 -8.01
N ILE A 13 -4.32 -3.83 -8.77
CA ILE A 13 -5.67 -3.97 -8.23
C ILE A 13 -6.13 -5.42 -8.18
N ARG A 14 -5.23 -6.37 -8.47
CA ARG A 14 -5.57 -7.80 -8.46
C ARG A 14 -5.88 -8.26 -7.05
N GLN A 15 -7.05 -8.87 -6.89
CA GLN A 15 -7.46 -9.46 -5.62
C GLN A 15 -7.01 -10.90 -5.52
N MET A 16 -6.77 -11.35 -4.29
CA MET A 16 -6.27 -12.67 -3.99
C MET A 16 -7.16 -13.29 -2.90
N PRO A 17 -7.71 -14.49 -3.12
CA PRO A 17 -8.45 -15.17 -2.06
C PRO A 17 -7.48 -15.63 -0.97
N VAL A 18 -7.66 -15.11 0.24
CA VAL A 18 -6.81 -15.44 1.38
C VAL A 18 -7.66 -15.68 2.62
N SER A 19 -7.18 -16.57 3.49
CA SER A 19 -7.84 -16.86 4.76
C SER A 19 -7.44 -15.91 5.88
N ILE A 20 -6.34 -15.18 5.72
CA ILE A 20 -5.83 -14.23 6.72
C ILE A 20 -6.13 -12.82 6.24
N SER A 21 -6.69 -12.00 7.13
CA SER A 21 -7.05 -10.62 6.82
C SER A 21 -6.98 -9.76 8.06
N HIS A 22 -6.28 -8.63 7.96
CA HIS A 22 -6.17 -7.64 9.02
C HIS A 22 -6.40 -6.25 8.46
N TRP A 23 -6.83 -5.34 9.33
CA TRP A 23 -6.78 -3.92 9.03
C TRP A 23 -5.40 -3.38 9.45
N PRO A 24 -4.84 -2.41 8.71
CA PRO A 24 -3.52 -1.86 9.05
C PRO A 24 -3.47 -1.26 10.45
N ILE A 25 -2.34 -1.42 11.11
CA ILE A 25 -2.14 -0.90 12.48
C ILE A 25 -2.36 0.62 12.52
N PHE A 26 -1.87 1.33 11.50
CA PHE A 26 -1.96 2.78 11.40
C PHE A 26 -3.01 3.24 10.38
N GLU A 27 -4.13 2.52 10.31
CA GLU A 27 -5.19 2.83 9.34
C GLU A 27 -5.73 4.25 9.49
N ALA A 28 -5.97 4.68 10.72
CA ALA A 28 -6.52 6.01 10.99
C ALA A 28 -5.56 7.12 10.52
N GLU A 29 -4.27 6.94 10.78
CA GLU A 29 -3.22 7.87 10.35
C GLU A 29 -3.08 7.90 8.84
N ALA A 30 -3.17 6.75 8.18
CA ALA A 30 -3.14 6.65 6.72
C ALA A 30 -4.34 7.35 6.09
N ASP A 31 -5.52 7.16 6.65
CA ASP A 31 -6.74 7.81 6.17
C ASP A 31 -6.63 9.35 6.29
N ALA A 32 -6.10 9.84 7.41
CA ALA A 32 -5.90 11.27 7.61
C ALA A 32 -4.91 11.85 6.58
N LEU A 33 -3.81 11.15 6.31
CA LEU A 33 -2.83 11.57 5.30
C LEU A 33 -3.42 11.58 3.89
N ALA A 34 -4.19 10.54 3.55
CA ALA A 34 -4.84 10.46 2.25
C ALA A 34 -5.84 11.61 2.05
N ARG A 35 -6.62 11.93 3.08
CA ARG A 35 -7.55 13.05 3.04
C ARG A 35 -6.83 14.38 2.81
N ARG A 36 -5.71 14.58 3.49
CA ARG A 36 -4.90 15.78 3.32
C ARG A 36 -4.37 15.89 1.89
N LEU A 37 -3.83 14.79 1.36
CA LEU A 37 -3.29 14.74 -0.01
C LEU A 37 -4.40 15.02 -1.03
N ALA A 38 -5.59 14.48 -0.83
CA ALA A 38 -6.73 14.65 -1.72
C ALA A 38 -7.17 16.13 -1.84
N HIS A 39 -6.90 16.94 -0.84
CA HIS A 39 -7.30 18.35 -0.79
C HIS A 39 -6.15 19.33 -1.07
N MET A 40 -4.96 18.84 -1.36
CA MET A 40 -3.81 19.68 -1.71
C MET A 40 -3.89 20.14 -3.16
N ASP A 41 -3.36 21.34 -3.42
CA ASP A 41 -3.16 21.82 -4.79
C ASP A 41 -2.06 21.01 -5.49
N ILE A 42 -2.19 20.83 -6.80
CA ILE A 42 -1.18 20.10 -7.58
C ILE A 42 0.21 20.71 -7.41
N ALA A 43 0.31 22.04 -7.42
CA ALA A 43 1.60 22.73 -7.26
C ALA A 43 2.26 22.40 -5.92
N ASP A 44 1.47 22.30 -4.85
CA ASP A 44 1.97 21.96 -3.51
C ASP A 44 2.42 20.52 -3.44
N ILE A 45 1.69 19.61 -4.07
CA ILE A 45 2.08 18.19 -4.16
C ILE A 45 3.40 18.05 -4.92
N CYS A 46 3.55 18.76 -6.04
CA CYS A 46 4.80 18.75 -6.81
C CYS A 46 5.98 19.16 -5.96
N THR A 47 5.81 20.22 -5.18
CA THR A 47 6.86 20.76 -4.31
C THR A 47 7.19 19.80 -3.17
N ASP A 48 6.17 19.33 -2.45
CA ASP A 48 6.35 18.52 -1.24
C ASP A 48 6.87 17.12 -1.55
N LEU A 49 6.35 16.48 -2.61
CA LEU A 49 6.75 15.14 -3.00
C LEU A 49 7.86 15.11 -4.04
N ARG A 50 8.24 16.26 -4.60
CA ARG A 50 9.26 16.36 -5.65
C ARG A 50 8.92 15.49 -6.86
N VAL A 51 7.70 15.66 -7.36
CA VAL A 51 7.19 14.90 -8.51
C VAL A 51 6.70 15.84 -9.59
N SER A 52 6.50 15.28 -10.80
CA SER A 52 5.94 16.04 -11.93
C SER A 52 4.45 16.33 -11.69
N PRO A 53 3.89 17.33 -12.39
CA PRO A 53 2.44 17.60 -12.30
C PRO A 53 1.57 16.39 -12.65
N LYS A 54 2.01 15.55 -13.61
CA LYS A 54 1.30 14.33 -13.97
C LYS A 54 1.26 13.35 -12.81
N MET A 55 2.39 13.12 -12.16
CA MET A 55 2.48 12.23 -11.01
C MET A 55 1.73 12.79 -9.80
N ALA A 56 1.76 14.10 -9.61
CA ALA A 56 1.00 14.75 -8.55
C ALA A 56 -0.50 14.57 -8.75
N ALA A 57 -0.98 14.68 -9.99
CA ALA A 57 -2.40 14.46 -10.31
C ALA A 57 -2.80 13.00 -10.07
N GLU A 58 -1.96 12.04 -10.44
CA GLU A 58 -2.20 10.63 -10.18
C GLU A 58 -2.28 10.34 -8.68
N ALA A 59 -1.33 10.87 -7.91
CA ALA A 59 -1.29 10.69 -6.45
C ALA A 59 -2.53 11.28 -5.79
N ARG A 60 -2.93 12.49 -6.20
CA ARG A 60 -4.15 13.13 -5.67
C ARG A 60 -5.41 12.37 -6.04
N GLY A 61 -5.51 11.89 -7.27
CA GLY A 61 -6.64 11.09 -7.72
C GLY A 61 -6.80 9.80 -6.92
N LEU A 62 -5.70 9.09 -6.68
CA LEU A 62 -5.72 7.89 -5.84
C LEU A 62 -6.11 8.21 -4.40
N ALA A 63 -5.61 9.31 -3.86
CA ALA A 63 -5.95 9.74 -2.50
C ALA A 63 -7.44 10.08 -2.38
N TYR A 64 -8.00 10.69 -3.39
CA TYR A 64 -9.43 11.01 -3.44
C TYR A 64 -10.27 9.73 -3.43
N ASP A 65 -9.92 8.76 -4.29
CA ASP A 65 -10.60 7.47 -4.35
C ASP A 65 -10.40 6.66 -3.06
N PHE A 66 -9.23 6.76 -2.46
CA PHE A 66 -8.90 6.12 -1.18
C PHE A 66 -9.92 6.46 -0.10
N CYS A 67 -10.31 7.72 -0.03
CA CYS A 67 -11.24 8.20 0.99
C CYS A 67 -12.69 7.80 0.71
N ASP A 68 -13.03 7.52 -0.54
CA ASP A 68 -14.42 7.40 -0.99
C ASP A 68 -14.79 6.02 -1.55
N LYS A 69 -13.99 5.49 -2.48
CA LYS A 69 -14.39 4.33 -3.29
C LYS A 69 -13.45 3.14 -3.27
N ALA A 70 -12.22 3.32 -2.81
CA ALA A 70 -11.20 2.31 -3.04
C ALA A 70 -11.52 0.98 -2.35
N VAL A 71 -11.27 -0.12 -3.07
CA VAL A 71 -11.42 -1.48 -2.57
C VAL A 71 -10.12 -1.92 -1.92
N GLY A 72 -10.22 -2.59 -0.78
CA GLY A 72 -9.05 -3.11 -0.08
C GLY A 72 -8.40 -4.30 -0.76
N LEU A 73 -7.07 -4.32 -0.77
CA LEU A 73 -6.24 -5.36 -1.35
C LEU A 73 -5.29 -5.89 -0.28
N LYS A 74 -4.81 -7.13 -0.42
CA LYS A 74 -3.79 -7.64 0.51
C LYS A 74 -2.43 -7.04 0.17
N ALA A 75 -1.73 -6.51 1.18
CA ALA A 75 -0.48 -5.77 0.97
C ALA A 75 0.54 -6.56 0.17
N ILE A 76 0.76 -7.84 0.52
CA ILE A 76 1.78 -8.67 -0.13
C ILE A 76 1.49 -8.89 -1.63
N SER A 77 0.23 -8.81 -2.06
CA SER A 77 -0.15 -8.99 -3.46
C SER A 77 -0.43 -7.66 -4.17
N ALA A 78 -0.62 -6.58 -3.42
CA ALA A 78 -0.91 -5.27 -4.00
C ALA A 78 0.32 -4.60 -4.62
N PHE A 79 1.47 -4.72 -3.97
CA PHE A 79 2.71 -4.13 -4.46
C PHE A 79 3.31 -4.97 -5.59
N THR A 80 3.79 -4.31 -6.64
CA THR A 80 4.22 -4.98 -7.87
C THR A 80 5.73 -4.87 -8.15
N GLY A 81 6.51 -4.37 -7.19
CA GLY A 81 7.96 -4.26 -7.33
C GLY A 81 8.66 -5.61 -7.48
N VAL A 82 9.94 -5.58 -7.87
CA VAL A 82 10.72 -6.80 -8.16
C VAL A 82 10.74 -7.76 -6.96
N VAL A 83 10.93 -7.25 -5.75
CA VAL A 83 10.97 -8.07 -4.54
C VAL A 83 9.64 -8.81 -4.35
N PHE A 84 8.53 -8.12 -4.53
CA PHE A 84 7.20 -8.71 -4.36
C PHE A 84 6.91 -9.80 -5.40
N ARG A 85 7.35 -9.60 -6.63
CA ARG A 85 7.18 -10.60 -7.69
C ARG A 85 7.99 -11.86 -7.41
N GLN A 86 9.15 -11.74 -6.78
CA GLN A 86 10.01 -12.87 -6.45
C GLN A 86 9.44 -13.74 -5.32
N LEU A 87 8.50 -13.23 -4.53
CA LEU A 87 7.91 -13.99 -3.43
C LEU A 87 6.94 -15.09 -3.88
N HIS A 88 6.33 -14.96 -5.06
CA HIS A 88 5.43 -15.97 -5.65
C HIS A 88 4.33 -16.43 -4.67
N THR A 89 3.64 -15.48 -4.04
CA THR A 89 2.71 -15.78 -2.94
C THR A 89 1.41 -16.45 -3.38
N GLU A 90 1.13 -16.54 -4.67
CA GLU A 90 -0.14 -17.05 -5.20
C GLU A 90 -0.39 -18.52 -4.89
N GLY A 91 0.67 -19.29 -4.71
CA GLY A 91 0.56 -20.72 -4.39
C GLY A 91 0.64 -21.07 -2.91
N TYR A 92 0.62 -20.06 -2.04
CA TYR A 92 0.80 -20.33 -0.61
C TYR A 92 -0.43 -20.99 0.01
N ASP A 93 -0.18 -22.01 0.83
CA ASP A 93 -1.22 -22.59 1.69
C ASP A 93 -1.43 -21.74 2.95
N THR A 94 -2.38 -22.17 3.80
CA THR A 94 -2.73 -21.44 5.02
C THR A 94 -1.53 -21.32 5.97
N ASP A 95 -0.72 -22.37 6.10
CA ASP A 95 0.45 -22.34 6.99
C ASP A 95 1.54 -21.38 6.48
N SER A 96 1.78 -21.39 5.17
CA SER A 96 2.71 -20.48 4.54
C SER A 96 2.26 -19.02 4.64
N MET A 97 0.98 -18.75 4.48
CA MET A 97 0.40 -17.42 4.67
C MET A 97 0.60 -16.94 6.12
N ALA A 98 0.33 -17.81 7.10
CA ALA A 98 0.50 -17.45 8.51
C ALA A 98 1.96 -17.15 8.85
N LEU A 99 2.89 -17.93 8.29
CA LEU A 99 4.32 -17.72 8.48
C LEU A 99 4.76 -16.38 7.87
N MET A 100 4.30 -16.09 6.65
CA MET A 100 4.59 -14.82 5.98
C MET A 100 4.02 -13.64 6.78
N ASP A 101 2.78 -13.75 7.25
CA ASP A 101 2.10 -12.69 8.00
C ASP A 101 2.82 -12.34 9.31
N ARG A 102 3.43 -13.34 9.97
CA ARG A 102 4.15 -13.12 11.23
C ARG A 102 5.57 -12.62 11.05
N ASN A 103 6.22 -12.93 9.93
CA ASN A 103 7.65 -12.72 9.77
C ASN A 103 8.02 -11.63 8.75
N VAL A 104 7.08 -11.16 7.96
CA VAL A 104 7.34 -10.14 6.94
C VAL A 104 6.52 -8.91 7.26
N MET A 105 7.18 -7.75 7.31
CA MET A 105 6.53 -6.46 7.40
C MET A 105 6.96 -5.57 6.25
N ILE A 106 6.03 -4.77 5.76
CA ILE A 106 6.26 -3.87 4.64
C ILE A 106 6.31 -2.45 5.19
N VAL A 107 7.34 -1.70 4.83
CA VAL A 107 7.47 -0.29 5.21
C VAL A 107 6.78 0.55 4.13
N SER A 108 5.71 1.22 4.52
CA SER A 108 4.87 2.02 3.64
C SER A 108 4.98 3.49 3.97
N SER A 109 5.09 4.34 2.95
CA SER A 109 5.10 5.79 3.12
C SER A 109 3.77 6.33 3.64
N LEU A 110 2.66 5.66 3.35
CA LEU A 110 1.34 6.08 3.79
C LEU A 110 0.91 5.38 5.09
N TYR A 111 1.08 4.06 5.15
CA TYR A 111 0.57 3.24 6.26
C TYR A 111 1.58 3.02 7.39
N GLY A 112 2.85 3.40 7.21
CA GLY A 112 3.91 3.08 8.15
C GLY A 112 4.29 1.60 8.05
N LEU A 113 3.98 0.79 9.06
CA LEU A 113 4.26 -0.63 9.04
C LEU A 113 3.01 -1.43 8.67
N LEU A 114 3.17 -2.33 7.70
CA LEU A 114 2.12 -3.25 7.24
C LEU A 114 2.57 -4.68 7.46
N ARG A 115 1.62 -5.53 7.86
CA ARG A 115 1.80 -6.99 7.80
C ARG A 115 1.48 -7.46 6.38
N ALA A 116 1.97 -8.66 6.02
CA ALA A 116 1.80 -9.20 4.67
C ALA A 116 0.34 -9.23 4.20
N TYR A 117 -0.58 -9.59 5.08
CA TYR A 117 -2.01 -9.71 4.74
C TYR A 117 -2.88 -8.60 5.31
N ASP A 118 -2.29 -7.45 5.62
CA ASP A 118 -3.06 -6.25 5.92
C ASP A 118 -3.83 -5.80 4.67
N THR A 119 -5.03 -5.31 4.87
CA THR A 119 -5.88 -4.80 3.79
C THR A 119 -5.49 -3.35 3.51
N VAL A 120 -5.01 -3.09 2.30
CA VAL A 120 -4.56 -1.76 1.88
C VAL A 120 -5.37 -1.28 0.69
N LYS A 121 -5.53 0.03 0.58
CA LYS A 121 -6.15 0.67 -0.57
C LYS A 121 -5.06 1.24 -1.46
N PRO A 122 -5.28 1.30 -2.79
CA PRO A 122 -4.28 1.86 -3.71
C PRO A 122 -3.94 3.30 -3.36
N TYR A 123 -2.65 3.62 -3.38
CA TYR A 123 -2.15 4.97 -3.14
C TYR A 123 -0.84 5.18 -3.90
N ARG A 124 -0.44 6.43 -4.00
CA ARG A 124 0.89 6.79 -4.50
C ARG A 124 1.42 7.94 -3.67
N LEU A 125 2.47 7.69 -2.92
CA LEU A 125 3.13 8.69 -2.09
C LEU A 125 4.63 8.43 -2.19
N GLU A 126 5.34 9.32 -2.89
CA GLU A 126 6.78 9.18 -3.11
C GLU A 126 7.56 10.16 -2.24
N TYR A 127 8.77 9.76 -1.85
CA TYR A 127 9.69 10.62 -1.12
C TYR A 127 11.13 10.35 -1.54
#